data_36f08f7554df4f9762f64199fa1e4e61
#
_entry.id   36f08f7554df4f9762f64199fa1e4e61
#
_cell.length_a   1.000
_cell.length_b   1.000
_cell.length_c   1.000
_cell.angle_alpha   90.00
_cell.angle_beta   90.00
_cell.angle_gamma   90.00
#
_symmetry.space_group_name_H-M   'P 1'
#
loop_
_entity.id
_entity.type
_entity.pdbx_description
1 polymer ?
#
loop_
_entity_poly.entity_id
_entity_poly.type
_entity_poly.pdbx_seq_one_letter_code
_entity_poly.pdbx_strand_id
1 'polypeptide(L)'
;TNGAEADKIRASIASTEKEIKQYQINIHKTHPTSLLSTLFYIMQRPELPPVPIVKGKPDSAYPYQYVKQHYWDNVLFNEDRLLRTPFFEPKLDEYFKYYVSADPDSIISEVKQMLLMAKTGKEIYPYLLTKFTNKYINPEFMGQDKVFVYLFENFYAKGDTVLLNPASRKSITERAYSLMANQI
;
A
#
# COMPACT_ATOMS: atom_id res chain seq x y z
N THR A 1 39.76 4.44 20.53
CA THR A 1 39.57 3.00 20.21
C THR A 1 38.17 2.68 19.69
N ASN A 2 37.11 3.31 20.22
CA ASN A 2 35.70 3.04 19.79
C ASN A 2 35.41 3.49 18.35
N GLY A 3 36.10 4.49 17.79
CA GLY A 3 35.79 4.98 16.43
C GLY A 3 36.19 3.99 15.35
N ALA A 4 37.38 3.45 15.40
CA ALA A 4 37.89 2.50 14.39
C ALA A 4 37.11 1.17 14.36
N GLU A 5 36.59 0.73 15.50
CA GLU A 5 35.75 -0.47 15.58
C GLU A 5 34.34 -0.21 15.03
N ALA A 6 33.79 0.96 15.32
CA ALA A 6 32.51 1.39 14.73
C ALA A 6 32.60 1.52 13.20
N ASP A 7 33.70 2.03 12.68
CA ASP A 7 33.89 2.15 11.22
C ASP A 7 34.06 0.78 10.54
N LYS A 8 34.75 -0.17 11.19
CA LYS A 8 34.80 -1.56 10.70
C LYS A 8 33.42 -2.22 10.66
N ILE A 9 32.62 -2.04 11.70
CA ILE A 9 31.25 -2.58 11.75
C ILE A 9 30.39 -1.96 10.66
N ARG A 10 30.44 -0.64 10.45
CA ARG A 10 29.72 0.04 9.37
C ARG A 10 30.13 -0.47 7.98
N ALA A 11 31.42 -0.64 7.76
CA ALA A 11 31.93 -1.19 6.50
C ALA A 11 31.47 -2.64 6.27
N SER A 12 31.45 -3.47 7.32
CA SER A 12 30.93 -4.84 7.24
C SER A 12 29.43 -4.87 6.93
N ILE A 13 28.63 -4.02 7.58
CA ILE A 13 27.19 -3.89 7.31
C ILE A 13 26.97 -3.49 5.85
N ALA A 14 27.66 -2.45 5.36
CA ALA A 14 27.52 -1.99 3.98
C ALA A 14 27.92 -3.06 2.95
N SER A 15 28.97 -3.87 3.23
CA SER A 15 29.35 -5.00 2.38
C SER A 15 28.25 -6.06 2.34
N THR A 16 27.72 -6.44 3.50
CA THR A 16 26.66 -7.45 3.60
C THR A 16 25.36 -6.98 2.91
N GLU A 17 24.98 -5.73 3.08
CA GLU A 17 23.82 -5.14 2.39
C GLU A 17 23.98 -5.19 0.87
N LYS A 18 25.19 -4.90 0.37
CA LYS A 18 25.50 -5.00 -1.06
C LYS A 18 25.39 -6.44 -1.58
N GLU A 19 25.88 -7.41 -0.82
CA GLU A 19 25.79 -8.83 -1.16
C GLU A 19 24.34 -9.30 -1.18
N ILE A 20 23.54 -8.94 -0.19
CA ILE A 20 22.09 -9.22 -0.13
C ILE A 20 21.39 -8.64 -1.35
N LYS A 21 21.64 -7.38 -1.67
CA LYS A 21 21.05 -6.72 -2.84
C LYS A 21 21.43 -7.43 -4.15
N GLN A 22 22.69 -7.81 -4.30
CA GLN A 22 23.14 -8.54 -5.47
C GLN A 22 22.50 -9.92 -5.59
N TYR A 23 22.32 -10.62 -4.47
CA TYR A 23 21.61 -11.89 -4.42
C TYR A 23 20.14 -11.74 -4.83
N GLN A 24 19.45 -10.73 -4.32
CA GLN A 24 18.06 -10.43 -4.67
C GLN A 24 17.90 -10.15 -6.18
N ILE A 25 18.81 -9.34 -6.75
CA ILE A 25 18.84 -9.05 -8.18
C ILE A 25 19.07 -10.33 -9.00
N ASN A 26 19.97 -11.20 -8.55
CA ASN A 26 20.25 -12.46 -9.23
C ASN A 26 19.04 -13.40 -9.21
N ILE A 27 18.36 -13.55 -8.07
CA ILE A 27 17.12 -14.35 -7.97
C ILE A 27 16.07 -13.83 -8.93
N HIS A 28 15.90 -12.50 -9.00
CA HIS A 28 14.94 -11.95 -9.96
C HIS A 28 15.29 -12.25 -11.41
N LYS A 29 16.57 -12.14 -11.78
CA LYS A 29 17.03 -12.44 -13.17
C LYS A 29 16.86 -13.91 -13.54
N THR A 30 17.16 -14.81 -12.60
CA THR A 30 17.15 -16.26 -12.86
C THR A 30 15.78 -16.91 -12.66
N HIS A 31 14.96 -16.35 -11.75
CA HIS A 31 13.65 -16.89 -11.37
C HIS A 31 12.59 -15.78 -11.23
N PRO A 32 12.29 -15.01 -12.29
CA PRO A 32 11.45 -13.80 -12.21
C PRO A 32 10.01 -14.08 -11.75
N THR A 33 9.48 -15.28 -12.02
CA THR A 33 8.11 -15.67 -11.64
C THR A 33 8.02 -16.39 -10.29
N SER A 34 9.16 -16.58 -9.59
CA SER A 34 9.16 -17.22 -8.29
C SER A 34 8.55 -16.31 -7.21
N LEU A 35 7.89 -16.92 -6.22
CA LEU A 35 7.39 -16.18 -5.06
C LEU A 35 8.54 -15.47 -4.33
N LEU A 36 9.72 -16.08 -4.23
CA LEU A 36 10.88 -15.48 -3.60
C LEU A 36 11.32 -14.18 -4.31
N SER A 37 11.31 -14.16 -5.63
CA SER A 37 11.56 -12.94 -6.40
C SER A 37 10.55 -11.85 -6.07
N THR A 38 9.26 -12.20 -6.05
CA THR A 38 8.18 -11.26 -5.69
C THR A 38 8.34 -10.73 -4.26
N LEU A 39 8.74 -11.57 -3.31
CA LEU A 39 9.01 -11.16 -1.93
C LEU A 39 10.17 -10.18 -1.83
N PHE A 40 11.26 -10.44 -2.53
CA PHE A 40 12.39 -9.51 -2.55
C PHE A 40 12.02 -8.15 -3.12
N TYR A 41 11.12 -8.10 -4.11
CA TYR A 41 10.63 -6.83 -4.65
C TYR A 41 9.76 -6.07 -3.65
N ILE A 42 8.77 -6.71 -3.03
CA ILE A 42 7.89 -6.02 -2.08
C ILE A 42 8.64 -5.49 -0.85
N MET A 43 9.76 -6.14 -0.48
CA MET A 43 10.61 -5.70 0.64
C MET A 43 11.48 -4.49 0.29
N GLN A 44 11.70 -4.21 -0.99
CA GLN A 44 12.52 -3.07 -1.38
C GLN A 44 11.84 -1.76 -1.06
N ARG A 45 12.63 -0.80 -0.59
CA ARG A 45 12.24 0.60 -0.45
C ARG A 45 12.78 1.39 -1.64
N PRO A 46 12.06 2.45 -2.08
CA PRO A 46 12.58 3.33 -3.12
C PRO A 46 13.94 3.91 -2.73
N GLU A 47 14.91 3.83 -3.63
CA GLU A 47 16.20 4.50 -3.44
C GLU A 47 16.04 5.99 -3.71
N LEU A 48 16.32 6.80 -2.69
CA LEU A 48 16.20 8.25 -2.80
C LEU A 48 17.35 8.80 -3.66
N PRO A 49 17.05 9.46 -4.80
CA PRO A 49 18.06 10.17 -5.56
C PRO A 49 18.56 11.41 -4.82
N PRO A 50 19.65 12.06 -5.30
CA PRO A 50 20.13 13.30 -4.70
C PRO A 50 19.01 14.33 -4.58
N VAL A 51 18.89 14.92 -3.38
CA VAL A 51 17.84 15.92 -3.10
C VAL A 51 18.08 17.18 -3.94
N PRO A 52 17.08 17.66 -4.71
CA PRO A 52 17.21 18.87 -5.50
C PRO A 52 17.46 20.12 -4.64
N ILE A 53 18.22 21.07 -5.18
CA ILE A 53 18.44 22.37 -4.56
C ILE A 53 17.39 23.35 -5.08
N VAL A 54 16.52 23.85 -4.21
CA VAL A 54 15.50 24.85 -4.54
C VAL A 54 15.80 26.15 -3.78
N LYS A 55 15.96 27.25 -4.49
CA LYS A 55 16.34 28.56 -3.91
C LYS A 55 17.58 28.50 -3.01
N GLY A 56 18.58 27.73 -3.41
CA GLY A 56 19.86 27.61 -2.68
C GLY A 56 19.84 26.69 -1.44
N LYS A 57 18.75 25.98 -1.20
CA LYS A 57 18.61 25.02 -0.09
C LYS A 57 18.09 23.67 -0.60
N PRO A 58 18.47 22.54 0.06
CA PRO A 58 17.89 21.24 -0.24
C PRO A 58 16.36 21.30 -0.02
N ASP A 59 15.61 20.72 -0.95
CA ASP A 59 14.15 20.60 -0.83
C ASP A 59 13.79 19.55 0.25
N SER A 60 13.35 20.02 1.40
CA SER A 60 13.00 19.15 2.54
C SER A 60 11.75 18.30 2.30
N ALA A 61 10.87 18.68 1.37
CA ALA A 61 9.66 17.90 1.05
C ALA A 61 9.93 16.78 0.04
N TYR A 62 10.99 16.92 -0.77
CA TYR A 62 11.31 15.99 -1.84
C TYR A 62 11.47 14.54 -1.38
N PRO A 63 12.19 14.20 -0.29
CA PRO A 63 12.35 12.82 0.15
C PRO A 63 11.01 12.14 0.43
N TYR A 64 10.11 12.84 1.11
CA TYR A 64 8.77 12.33 1.43
C TYR A 64 7.93 12.12 0.16
N GLN A 65 7.89 13.12 -0.72
CA GLN A 65 7.12 13.07 -1.97
C GLN A 65 7.63 11.96 -2.88
N TYR A 66 8.96 11.83 -3.01
CA TYR A 66 9.59 10.79 -3.81
C TYR A 66 9.26 9.39 -3.30
N VAL A 67 9.43 9.14 -1.99
CA VAL A 67 9.11 7.84 -1.40
C VAL A 67 7.62 7.52 -1.55
N LYS A 68 6.72 8.48 -1.32
CA LYS A 68 5.28 8.30 -1.52
C LYS A 68 4.96 7.88 -2.96
N GLN A 69 5.51 8.61 -3.93
CA GLN A 69 5.25 8.37 -5.36
C GLN A 69 5.75 7.00 -5.83
N HIS A 70 6.88 6.54 -5.30
CA HIS A 70 7.54 5.29 -5.68
C HIS A 70 7.30 4.12 -4.72
N TYR A 71 6.41 4.29 -3.75
CA TYR A 71 6.20 3.31 -2.68
C TYR A 71 5.76 1.94 -3.20
N TRP A 72 4.98 1.93 -4.28
CA TRP A 72 4.35 0.75 -4.87
C TRP A 72 5.01 0.25 -6.14
N ASP A 73 6.08 0.88 -6.62
CA ASP A 73 6.72 0.54 -7.90
C ASP A 73 7.13 -0.94 -8.01
N ASN A 74 7.48 -1.54 -6.89
CA ASN A 74 7.94 -2.93 -6.82
C ASN A 74 6.85 -3.90 -6.35
N VAL A 75 5.57 -3.51 -6.35
CA VAL A 75 4.47 -4.35 -5.89
C VAL A 75 3.54 -4.71 -7.04
N LEU A 76 3.44 -6.01 -7.31
CA LEU A 76 2.50 -6.54 -8.31
C LEU A 76 1.14 -6.75 -7.66
N PHE A 77 0.24 -5.79 -7.81
CA PHE A 77 -1.12 -5.85 -7.23
C PHE A 77 -2.03 -6.93 -7.83
N ASN A 78 -1.60 -7.67 -8.83
CA ASN A 78 -2.28 -8.84 -9.38
C ASN A 78 -1.65 -10.17 -8.94
N GLU A 79 -0.69 -10.14 -8.02
CA GLU A 79 -0.01 -11.32 -7.50
C GLU A 79 -0.68 -11.80 -6.20
N ASP A 80 -1.69 -12.65 -6.34
CA ASP A 80 -2.52 -13.13 -5.23
C ASP A 80 -1.72 -13.83 -4.11
N ARG A 81 -0.55 -14.42 -4.43
CA ARG A 81 0.32 -15.08 -3.44
C ARG A 81 0.86 -14.13 -2.39
N LEU A 82 0.90 -12.80 -2.67
CA LEU A 82 1.32 -11.79 -1.70
C LEU A 82 0.46 -11.79 -0.44
N LEU A 83 -0.82 -12.12 -0.55
CA LEU A 83 -1.75 -12.20 0.60
C LEU A 83 -1.36 -13.27 1.62
N ARG A 84 -0.58 -14.27 1.21
CA ARG A 84 -0.12 -15.38 2.07
C ARG A 84 1.24 -15.08 2.68
N THR A 85 1.71 -13.85 2.57
CA THR A 85 3.02 -13.43 3.06
C THR A 85 2.88 -12.40 4.17
N PRO A 86 3.84 -12.31 5.11
CA PRO A 86 3.78 -11.33 6.20
C PRO A 86 4.20 -9.92 5.76
N PHE A 87 4.34 -9.65 4.46
CA PHE A 87 4.92 -8.39 3.97
C PHE A 87 3.88 -7.43 3.38
N PHE A 88 2.85 -7.96 2.70
CA PHE A 88 1.91 -7.12 1.94
C PHE A 88 1.03 -6.27 2.87
N GLU A 89 0.42 -6.89 3.86
CA GLU A 89 -0.51 -6.20 4.77
C GLU A 89 0.19 -5.14 5.63
N PRO A 90 1.34 -5.42 6.28
CA PRO A 90 2.08 -4.38 7.01
C PRO A 90 2.54 -3.22 6.12
N LYS A 91 2.95 -3.50 4.86
CA LYS A 91 3.33 -2.47 3.90
C LYS A 91 2.13 -1.58 3.52
N LEU A 92 0.95 -2.18 3.35
CA LEU A 92 -0.29 -1.45 3.09
C LEU A 92 -0.67 -0.55 4.28
N ASP A 93 -0.61 -1.07 5.49
CA ASP A 93 -0.93 -0.32 6.70
C ASP A 93 0.08 0.80 6.97
N GLU A 94 1.39 0.57 6.73
CA GLU A 94 2.44 1.59 6.77
C GLU A 94 2.15 2.74 5.79
N TYR A 95 1.75 2.42 4.55
CA TYR A 95 1.44 3.42 3.54
C TYR A 95 0.29 4.33 3.97
N PHE A 96 -0.83 3.75 4.38
CA PHE A 96 -2.00 4.53 4.81
C PHE A 96 -1.73 5.33 6.09
N LYS A 97 -0.84 4.85 6.96
CA LYS A 97 -0.48 5.54 8.19
C LYS A 97 0.42 6.75 7.97
N TYR A 98 1.39 6.65 7.05
CA TYR A 98 2.46 7.64 6.95
C TYR A 98 2.43 8.47 5.65
N TYR A 99 1.79 7.97 4.59
CA TYR A 99 1.84 8.60 3.27
C TYR A 99 0.47 9.06 2.75
N VAL A 100 -0.62 8.64 3.37
CA VAL A 100 -1.98 9.05 2.98
C VAL A 100 -2.51 10.05 4.00
N SER A 101 -2.99 11.19 3.52
CA SER A 101 -3.68 12.16 4.38
C SER A 101 -4.95 11.54 4.98
N ALA A 102 -5.29 11.95 6.21
CA ALA A 102 -6.55 11.55 6.84
C ALA A 102 -7.81 12.15 6.17
N ASP A 103 -7.62 13.07 5.22
CA ASP A 103 -8.68 13.66 4.41
C ASP A 103 -9.41 12.59 3.58
N PRO A 104 -10.75 12.52 3.61
CA PRO A 104 -11.53 11.49 2.90
C PRO A 104 -11.27 11.45 1.39
N ASP A 105 -11.12 12.58 0.72
CA ASP A 105 -10.92 12.63 -0.74
C ASP A 105 -9.52 12.11 -1.12
N SER A 106 -8.52 12.38 -0.29
CA SER A 106 -7.18 11.81 -0.42
C SER A 106 -7.21 10.29 -0.26
N ILE A 107 -7.91 9.79 0.74
CA ILE A 107 -8.09 8.35 0.96
C ILE A 107 -8.82 7.70 -0.21
N ILE A 108 -9.91 8.29 -0.70
CA ILE A 108 -10.67 7.79 -1.86
C ILE A 108 -9.78 7.68 -3.10
N SER A 109 -8.94 8.68 -3.34
CA SER A 109 -8.02 8.66 -4.48
C SER A 109 -7.04 7.48 -4.41
N GLU A 110 -6.43 7.25 -3.26
CA GLU A 110 -5.48 6.15 -3.06
C GLU A 110 -6.18 4.77 -3.13
N VAL A 111 -7.32 4.62 -2.48
CA VAL A 111 -8.12 3.38 -2.51
C VAL A 111 -8.56 3.04 -3.93
N LYS A 112 -9.05 4.04 -4.68
CA LYS A 112 -9.43 3.88 -6.09
C LYS A 112 -8.26 3.39 -6.94
N GLN A 113 -7.09 4.00 -6.78
CA GLN A 113 -5.90 3.62 -7.53
C GLN A 113 -5.47 2.19 -7.20
N MET A 114 -5.45 1.80 -5.93
CA MET A 114 -5.08 0.45 -5.51
C MET A 114 -6.06 -0.60 -6.02
N LEU A 115 -7.37 -0.36 -5.92
CA LEU A 115 -8.38 -1.27 -6.45
C LEU A 115 -8.29 -1.40 -7.98
N LEU A 116 -7.93 -0.32 -8.67
CA LEU A 116 -7.72 -0.36 -10.12
C LEU A 116 -6.50 -1.21 -10.48
N MET A 117 -5.37 -1.05 -9.78
CA MET A 117 -4.16 -1.86 -9.98
C MET A 117 -4.40 -3.35 -9.66
N ALA A 118 -5.19 -3.63 -8.63
CA ALA A 118 -5.51 -4.99 -8.20
C ALA A 118 -6.60 -5.68 -9.04
N LYS A 119 -7.27 -4.98 -9.96
CA LYS A 119 -8.50 -5.43 -10.63
C LYS A 119 -8.38 -6.78 -11.34
N THR A 120 -7.21 -7.17 -11.79
CA THR A 120 -6.96 -8.46 -12.44
C THR A 120 -6.60 -9.58 -11.47
N GLY A 121 -6.32 -9.27 -10.20
CA GLY A 121 -6.08 -10.25 -9.15
C GLY A 121 -7.38 -10.90 -8.69
N LYS A 122 -7.37 -12.21 -8.56
CA LYS A 122 -8.58 -12.98 -8.20
C LYS A 122 -8.87 -12.95 -6.70
N GLU A 123 -7.83 -12.84 -5.88
CA GLU A 123 -7.93 -12.83 -4.41
C GLU A 123 -7.57 -11.46 -3.83
N ILE A 124 -6.55 -10.78 -4.39
CA ILE A 124 -6.05 -9.50 -3.85
C ILE A 124 -7.05 -8.36 -4.03
N TYR A 125 -7.76 -8.31 -5.16
CA TYR A 125 -8.78 -7.30 -5.41
C TYR A 125 -9.94 -7.38 -4.39
N PRO A 126 -10.63 -8.53 -4.25
CA PRO A 126 -11.70 -8.65 -3.27
C PRO A 126 -11.20 -8.52 -1.81
N TYR A 127 -9.97 -8.95 -1.52
CA TYR A 127 -9.35 -8.71 -0.21
C TYR A 127 -9.23 -7.21 0.09
N LEU A 128 -8.65 -6.43 -0.83
CA LEU A 128 -8.49 -4.98 -0.66
C LEU A 128 -9.84 -4.27 -0.53
N LEU A 129 -10.82 -4.62 -1.38
CA LEU A 129 -12.16 -4.05 -1.31
C LEU A 129 -12.80 -4.33 0.07
N THR A 130 -12.69 -5.56 0.57
CA THR A 130 -13.21 -5.94 1.88
C THR A 130 -12.45 -5.23 3.01
N LYS A 131 -11.13 -5.18 2.95
CA LYS A 131 -10.29 -4.52 3.97
C LYS A 131 -10.64 -3.03 4.10
N PHE A 132 -10.73 -2.32 2.98
CA PHE A 132 -11.11 -0.90 2.99
C PHE A 132 -12.56 -0.69 3.45
N THR A 133 -13.48 -1.54 3.01
CA THR A 133 -14.88 -1.49 3.48
C THR A 133 -14.97 -1.65 4.99
N ASN A 134 -14.32 -2.67 5.56
CA ASN A 134 -14.32 -2.91 6.99
C ASN A 134 -13.67 -1.76 7.79
N LYS A 135 -12.64 -1.13 7.24
CA LYS A 135 -11.97 0.01 7.87
C LYS A 135 -12.86 1.24 7.92
N TYR A 136 -13.65 1.52 6.88
CA TYR A 136 -14.38 2.77 6.74
C TYR A 136 -15.88 2.66 6.95
N ILE A 137 -16.44 1.46 7.17
CA ILE A 137 -17.88 1.29 7.54
C ILE A 137 -18.20 1.90 8.92
N ASN A 138 -17.20 1.87 9.84
CA ASN A 138 -17.23 2.53 11.14
C ASN A 138 -15.91 3.25 11.33
N PRO A 139 -15.71 4.41 10.71
CA PRO A 139 -14.43 5.09 10.69
C PRO A 139 -14.06 5.68 12.05
N GLU A 140 -12.74 5.81 12.31
CA GLU A 140 -12.20 6.42 13.53
C GLU A 140 -12.34 7.94 13.52
N PHE A 141 -12.34 8.56 12.35
CA PHE A 141 -12.37 10.02 12.19
C PHE A 141 -13.66 10.46 11.48
N MET A 142 -14.19 11.60 11.95
CA MET A 142 -15.38 12.23 11.37
C MET A 142 -15.18 12.52 9.88
N GLY A 143 -16.19 12.22 9.07
CA GLY A 143 -16.18 12.45 7.62
C GLY A 143 -15.56 11.35 6.79
N GLN A 144 -14.83 10.39 7.39
CA GLN A 144 -14.26 9.25 6.65
C GLN A 144 -15.31 8.20 6.25
N ASP A 145 -16.52 8.28 6.75
CA ASP A 145 -17.71 7.55 6.25
C ASP A 145 -17.98 7.83 4.76
N LYS A 146 -17.55 9.00 4.24
CA LYS A 146 -17.56 9.31 2.81
C LYS A 146 -16.77 8.27 1.99
N VAL A 147 -15.67 7.72 2.53
CA VAL A 147 -14.91 6.66 1.86
C VAL A 147 -15.74 5.38 1.72
N PHE A 148 -16.47 5.00 2.76
CA PHE A 148 -17.36 3.84 2.70
C PHE A 148 -18.50 4.04 1.70
N VAL A 149 -19.14 5.22 1.70
CA VAL A 149 -20.18 5.56 0.71
C VAL A 149 -19.63 5.47 -0.71
N TYR A 150 -18.45 6.02 -0.95
CA TYR A 150 -17.75 5.91 -2.25
C TYR A 150 -17.55 4.45 -2.67
N LEU A 151 -17.08 3.58 -1.75
CA LEU A 151 -16.88 2.15 -2.02
C LEU A 151 -18.21 1.46 -2.36
N PHE A 152 -19.28 1.79 -1.63
CA PHE A 152 -20.59 1.25 -1.91
C PHE A 152 -21.08 1.63 -3.31
N GLU A 153 -21.10 2.91 -3.65
CA GLU A 153 -21.63 3.43 -4.91
C GLU A 153 -20.83 2.95 -6.15
N ASN A 154 -19.50 2.85 -6.00
CA ASN A 154 -18.63 2.59 -7.13
C ASN A 154 -18.32 1.11 -7.36
N PHE A 155 -18.50 0.27 -6.34
CA PHE A 155 -18.19 -1.16 -6.41
C PHE A 155 -19.40 -2.03 -6.07
N TYR A 156 -19.91 -1.99 -4.85
CA TYR A 156 -20.99 -2.89 -4.42
C TYR A 156 -22.30 -2.68 -5.15
N ALA A 157 -22.73 -1.44 -5.37
CA ALA A 157 -23.94 -1.12 -6.13
C ALA A 157 -23.82 -1.52 -7.62
N LYS A 158 -22.58 -1.64 -8.13
CA LYS A 158 -22.29 -2.07 -9.51
C LYS A 158 -22.05 -3.59 -9.65
N GLY A 159 -22.21 -4.33 -8.57
CA GLY A 159 -22.18 -5.80 -8.60
C GLY A 159 -20.91 -6.47 -8.08
N ASP A 160 -19.92 -5.73 -7.57
CA ASP A 160 -18.69 -6.28 -6.96
C ASP A 160 -18.98 -6.91 -5.57
N THR A 161 -19.75 -8.00 -5.57
CA THR A 161 -20.25 -8.65 -4.33
C THR A 161 -19.67 -10.06 -4.14
N VAL A 162 -18.64 -10.42 -4.88
CA VAL A 162 -18.16 -11.81 -5.05
C VAL A 162 -17.77 -12.52 -3.74
N LEU A 163 -17.36 -11.79 -2.71
CA LEU A 163 -17.00 -12.38 -1.40
C LEU A 163 -18.05 -12.12 -0.31
N LEU A 164 -19.17 -11.48 -0.61
CA LEU A 164 -20.17 -11.15 0.40
C LEU A 164 -21.22 -12.25 0.50
N ASN A 165 -21.38 -12.80 1.70
CA ASN A 165 -22.59 -13.55 2.02
C ASN A 165 -23.83 -12.63 2.05
N PRO A 166 -25.06 -13.18 1.94
CA PRO A 166 -26.29 -12.36 1.91
C PRO A 166 -26.44 -11.43 3.12
N ALA A 167 -26.04 -11.87 4.31
CA ALA A 167 -26.14 -11.05 5.53
C ALA A 167 -25.20 -9.85 5.49
N SER A 168 -23.94 -10.06 5.11
CA SER A 168 -22.97 -8.97 4.95
C SER A 168 -23.39 -7.98 3.87
N ARG A 169 -23.91 -8.46 2.74
CA ARG A 169 -24.42 -7.61 1.68
C ARG A 169 -25.57 -6.73 2.18
N LYS A 170 -26.51 -7.29 2.93
CA LYS A 170 -27.63 -6.55 3.53
C LYS A 170 -27.11 -5.48 4.48
N SER A 171 -26.23 -5.83 5.40
CA SER A 171 -25.65 -4.90 6.38
C SER A 171 -24.92 -3.73 5.72
N ILE A 172 -24.08 -4.01 4.70
CA ILE A 172 -23.36 -2.98 3.94
C ILE A 172 -24.35 -2.04 3.25
N THR A 173 -25.41 -2.58 2.64
CA THR A 173 -26.42 -1.81 1.91
C THR A 173 -27.21 -0.91 2.88
N GLU A 174 -27.70 -1.45 3.98
CA GLU A 174 -28.45 -0.70 5.00
C GLU A 174 -27.61 0.43 5.60
N ARG A 175 -26.33 0.14 5.91
CA ARG A 175 -25.41 1.14 6.43
C ARG A 175 -25.13 2.26 5.42
N ALA A 176 -24.94 1.92 4.15
CA ALA A 176 -24.70 2.91 3.09
C ALA A 176 -25.90 3.87 2.95
N TYR A 177 -27.10 3.34 2.84
CA TYR A 177 -28.31 4.19 2.75
C TYR A 177 -28.53 5.05 4.00
N SER A 178 -28.24 4.54 5.20
CA SER A 178 -28.30 5.33 6.43
C SER A 178 -27.33 6.52 6.41
N LEU A 179 -26.12 6.32 5.91
CA LEU A 179 -25.12 7.39 5.81
C LEU A 179 -25.45 8.40 4.71
N MET A 180 -25.91 7.94 3.56
CA MET A 180 -26.33 8.81 2.43
C MET A 180 -27.49 9.70 2.82
N ALA A 181 -28.45 9.21 3.60
CA ALA A 181 -29.57 10.00 4.10
C ALA A 181 -29.15 11.13 5.06
N ASN A 182 -28.00 11.01 5.72
CA ASN A 182 -27.47 12.00 6.67
C ASN A 182 -26.50 13.01 6.01
N GLN A 183 -26.22 12.89 4.71
CA GLN A 183 -25.34 13.80 3.97
C GLN A 183 -26.10 14.93 3.25
N ILE A 184 -27.40 15.09 3.52
CA ILE A 184 -28.28 16.12 2.95
C ILE A 184 -28.27 17.36 3.85
#